data_a3447bd293478f56aa94345013dbbab6
#
_entry.id   a3447bd293478f56aa94345013dbbab6
#
_cell.length_a   1.000
_cell.length_b   1.000
_cell.length_c   1.000
_cell.angle_alpha   90.00
_cell.angle_beta   90.00
_cell.angle_gamma   90.00
#
_symmetry.space_group_name_H-M   'P 1'
#
loop_
_entity.id
_entity.type
_entity.pdbx_description
1 polymer ?
#
loop_
_entity_poly.entity_id
_entity_poly.type
_entity_poly.pdbx_seq_one_letter_code
_entity_poly.pdbx_strand_id
1 'polypeptide(L)'
;IRDRMMAHHCFNRPDDDDIHYWIDETIRYCDELFTQDLGINPLEISYVENPWSGGGNAGPAVEVIVGGLELATLVFMNLQEDEDGDVEIKGIRYSEMPLQIIDTGYGLERFCWAAAGTPTIYEAIYPDTVNWLRELSSFDELLNSVGEIDVNLLLSELSRLAGILN
;
A
#
# COMPACT_ATOMS: atom_id res chain seq x y z
N ILE A 1 8.64 -5.10 11.83
CA ILE A 1 9.01 -4.02 10.88
C ILE A 1 7.74 -3.22 10.68
N ARG A 2 7.76 -1.94 11.05
CA ARG A 2 6.64 -1.05 10.73
C ARG A 2 6.89 -0.51 9.33
N ASP A 3 5.95 -0.74 8.43
CA ASP A 3 5.98 -0.13 7.10
C ASP A 3 5.94 1.39 7.25
N ARG A 4 6.79 2.07 6.52
CA ARG A 4 6.76 3.53 6.43
C ARG A 4 5.88 3.93 5.27
N MET A 5 5.05 4.93 5.50
CA MET A 5 4.18 5.47 4.48
C MET A 5 4.42 6.96 4.34
N MET A 6 4.46 7.42 3.11
CA MET A 6 4.21 8.81 2.78
C MET A 6 2.70 8.94 2.62
N ALA A 7 2.12 10.01 3.13
CA ALA A 7 0.68 10.22 3.07
C ALA A 7 0.35 11.70 2.94
N HIS A 8 -0.78 12.00 2.32
CA HIS A 8 -1.45 13.29 2.46
C HIS A 8 -2.90 13.08 2.84
N HIS A 9 -3.41 13.97 3.66
CA HIS A 9 -4.76 13.92 4.18
C HIS A 9 -5.48 15.23 3.89
N CYS A 10 -6.78 15.15 3.63
CA CYS A 10 -7.64 16.30 3.47
C CYS A 10 -8.99 16.02 4.12
N PHE A 11 -9.53 17.04 4.80
CA PHE A 11 -10.86 16.99 5.41
C PHE A 11 -11.72 18.06 4.74
N ASN A 12 -12.69 17.64 3.97
CA ASN A 12 -13.69 18.51 3.36
C ASN A 12 -14.98 18.46 4.18
N ARG A 13 -15.66 19.61 4.27
CA ARG A 13 -17.01 19.74 4.85
C ARG A 13 -17.94 20.36 3.80
N PRO A 14 -18.53 19.53 2.93
CA PRO A 14 -19.38 20.02 1.85
C PRO A 14 -20.55 20.88 2.33
N ASP A 15 -21.12 20.55 3.48
CA ASP A 15 -22.25 21.30 4.06
C ASP A 15 -21.88 22.72 4.51
N ASP A 16 -20.61 22.95 4.83
CA ASP A 16 -20.05 24.24 5.24
C ASP A 16 -19.40 25.01 4.07
N ASP A 17 -19.50 24.48 2.84
CA ASP A 17 -18.81 25.01 1.65
C ASP A 17 -17.28 25.03 1.80
N ASP A 18 -16.73 24.16 2.65
CA ASP A 18 -15.31 24.04 2.95
C ASP A 18 -14.73 22.81 2.22
N ILE A 19 -14.50 22.97 0.92
CA ILE A 19 -13.97 21.94 0.04
C ILE A 19 -12.63 22.39 -0.50
N HIS A 20 -11.59 21.58 -0.26
CA HIS A 20 -10.23 21.82 -0.75
C HIS A 20 -9.98 21.08 -2.07
N TYR A 21 -10.07 19.75 -2.07
CA TYR A 21 -9.96 18.90 -3.24
C TYR A 21 -10.56 17.52 -2.94
N TRP A 22 -10.90 16.75 -3.96
CA TRP A 22 -11.50 15.42 -3.81
C TRP A 22 -10.85 14.39 -4.76
N ILE A 23 -11.60 13.47 -5.33
CA ILE A 23 -11.12 12.29 -6.06
C ILE A 23 -10.23 12.69 -7.25
N ASP A 24 -10.73 13.53 -8.13
CA ASP A 24 -10.06 13.86 -9.40
C ASP A 24 -8.70 14.53 -9.18
N GLU A 25 -8.65 15.50 -8.27
CA GLU A 25 -7.40 16.19 -7.94
C GLU A 25 -6.43 15.26 -7.22
N THR A 26 -6.92 14.36 -6.35
CA THR A 26 -6.07 13.40 -5.65
C THR A 26 -5.40 12.44 -6.63
N ILE A 27 -6.18 11.90 -7.58
CA ILE A 27 -5.64 11.04 -8.63
C ILE A 27 -4.65 11.80 -9.50
N ARG A 28 -4.96 13.05 -9.87
CA ARG A 28 -4.06 13.90 -10.65
C ARG A 28 -2.74 14.17 -9.91
N TYR A 29 -2.78 14.47 -8.60
CA TYR A 29 -1.56 14.67 -7.80
C TYR A 29 -0.71 13.39 -7.74
N CYS A 30 -1.34 12.23 -7.60
CA CYS A 30 -0.66 10.96 -7.64
C CYS A 30 -0.03 10.70 -9.01
N ASP A 31 -0.76 10.94 -10.09
CA ASP A 31 -0.27 10.78 -11.46
C ASP A 31 0.90 11.72 -11.77
N GLU A 32 0.82 12.98 -11.36
CA GLU A 32 1.91 13.97 -11.51
C GLU A 32 3.17 13.52 -10.75
N LEU A 33 3.02 13.09 -9.48
CA LEU A 33 4.12 12.55 -8.70
C LEU A 33 4.79 11.35 -9.41
N PHE A 34 4.00 10.40 -9.88
CA PHE A 34 4.53 9.19 -10.49
C PHE A 34 5.18 9.46 -11.85
N THR A 35 4.53 10.24 -12.69
CA THR A 35 4.98 10.45 -14.08
C THR A 35 6.02 11.56 -14.22
N GLN A 36 5.84 12.69 -13.50
CA GLN A 36 6.69 13.87 -13.68
C GLN A 36 7.86 13.88 -12.69
N ASP A 37 7.62 13.59 -11.42
CA ASP A 37 8.65 13.68 -10.38
C ASP A 37 9.48 12.39 -10.30
N LEU A 38 8.83 11.22 -10.38
CA LEU A 38 9.51 9.92 -10.30
C LEU A 38 9.88 9.36 -11.68
N GLY A 39 9.37 9.93 -12.77
CA GLY A 39 9.70 9.53 -14.14
C GLY A 39 9.18 8.14 -14.55
N ILE A 40 8.13 7.64 -13.89
CA ILE A 40 7.50 6.36 -14.20
C ILE A 40 6.75 6.50 -15.54
N ASN A 41 6.94 5.53 -16.44
CA ASN A 41 6.22 5.52 -17.71
C ASN A 41 4.71 5.36 -17.46
N PRO A 42 3.85 6.28 -17.93
CA PRO A 42 2.39 6.18 -17.73
C PRO A 42 1.77 4.85 -18.19
N LEU A 43 2.35 4.19 -19.17
CA LEU A 43 1.88 2.89 -19.67
C LEU A 43 2.13 1.73 -18.69
N GLU A 44 2.94 1.93 -17.67
CA GLU A 44 3.21 0.95 -16.61
C GLU A 44 2.32 1.14 -15.39
N ILE A 45 1.55 2.24 -15.33
CA ILE A 45 0.68 2.56 -14.22
C ILE A 45 -0.72 2.02 -14.50
N SER A 46 -1.27 1.32 -13.52
CA SER A 46 -2.66 0.86 -13.51
C SER A 46 -3.37 1.41 -12.29
N TYR A 47 -4.56 1.96 -12.50
CA TYR A 47 -5.45 2.42 -11.45
C TYR A 47 -6.59 1.41 -11.29
N VAL A 48 -6.73 0.82 -10.12
CA VAL A 48 -7.73 -0.22 -9.83
C VAL A 48 -8.67 0.26 -8.74
N GLU A 49 -9.94 0.34 -9.05
CA GLU A 49 -10.97 0.66 -8.06
C GLU A 49 -11.16 -0.53 -7.11
N ASN A 50 -11.00 -0.28 -5.83
CA ASN A 50 -11.22 -1.28 -4.77
C ASN A 50 -11.73 -0.58 -3.51
N PRO A 51 -13.07 -0.51 -3.29
CA PRO A 51 -13.65 0.18 -2.14
C PRO A 51 -13.01 -0.27 -0.83
N TRP A 52 -12.63 0.72 -0.03
CA TRP A 52 -11.98 0.52 1.27
C TRP A 52 -13.00 0.58 2.41
N SER A 53 -12.75 -0.22 3.45
CA SER A 53 -13.49 -0.15 4.70
C SER A 53 -12.58 -0.51 5.88
N GLY A 54 -12.68 0.25 6.97
CA GLY A 54 -11.90 0.02 8.18
C GLY A 54 -12.19 1.07 9.26
N GLY A 55 -12.04 0.67 10.53
CA GLY A 55 -12.20 1.59 11.66
C GLY A 55 -13.56 2.26 11.79
N GLY A 56 -14.62 1.66 11.24
CA GLY A 56 -15.97 2.23 11.25
C GLY A 56 -16.26 3.20 10.10
N ASN A 57 -15.32 3.40 9.18
CA ASN A 57 -15.47 4.23 7.99
C ASN A 57 -15.29 3.42 6.70
N ALA A 58 -15.82 3.94 5.62
CA ALA A 58 -15.66 3.35 4.30
C ALA A 58 -15.76 4.40 3.19
N GLY A 59 -15.44 3.99 1.96
CA GLY A 59 -15.65 4.80 0.78
C GLY A 59 -14.93 4.26 -0.45
N PRO A 60 -15.02 4.96 -1.58
CA PRO A 60 -14.26 4.64 -2.77
C PRO A 60 -12.76 4.61 -2.47
N ALA A 61 -12.03 3.77 -3.15
CA ALA A 61 -10.58 3.80 -3.11
C ALA A 61 -9.99 3.34 -4.44
N VAL A 62 -8.77 3.79 -4.71
CA VAL A 62 -8.01 3.47 -5.91
C VAL A 62 -6.64 2.97 -5.49
N GLU A 63 -6.33 1.75 -5.89
CA GLU A 63 -4.98 1.18 -5.80
C GLU A 63 -4.17 1.61 -7.03
N VAL A 64 -2.97 2.12 -6.82
CA VAL A 64 -2.05 2.53 -7.88
C VAL A 64 -0.95 1.51 -8.00
N ILE A 65 -0.96 0.79 -9.12
CA ILE A 65 -0.11 -0.37 -9.36
C ILE A 65 0.88 -0.04 -10.49
N VAL A 66 2.16 -0.28 -10.26
CA VAL A 66 3.22 -0.10 -11.26
C VAL A 66 3.95 -1.42 -11.45
N GLY A 67 3.96 -1.92 -12.69
CA GLY A 67 4.61 -3.18 -13.00
C GLY A 67 4.10 -4.39 -12.19
N GLY A 68 2.84 -4.34 -11.73
CA GLY A 68 2.23 -5.38 -10.90
C GLY A 68 2.42 -5.19 -9.39
N LEU A 69 3.15 -4.16 -8.95
CA LEU A 69 3.34 -3.82 -7.55
C LEU A 69 2.45 -2.63 -7.16
N GLU A 70 1.59 -2.80 -6.15
CA GLU A 70 0.83 -1.71 -5.57
C GLU A 70 1.78 -0.76 -4.82
N LEU A 71 1.90 0.47 -5.30
CA LEU A 71 2.75 1.51 -4.70
C LEU A 71 1.97 2.48 -3.82
N ALA A 72 0.69 2.70 -4.13
CA ALA A 72 -0.15 3.60 -3.36
C ALA A 72 -1.59 3.11 -3.28
N THR A 73 -2.29 3.52 -2.23
CA THR A 73 -3.74 3.40 -2.08
C THR A 73 -4.30 4.79 -1.77
N LEU A 74 -5.21 5.25 -2.61
CA LEU A 74 -5.90 6.53 -2.47
C LEU A 74 -7.30 6.25 -1.92
N VAL A 75 -7.55 6.59 -0.66
CA VAL A 75 -8.83 6.31 0.01
C VAL A 75 -9.65 7.58 0.15
N PHE A 76 -10.93 7.48 -0.15
CA PHE A 76 -11.91 8.57 -0.14
C PHE A 76 -13.07 8.21 0.79
N MET A 77 -12.89 8.47 2.09
CA MET A 77 -13.91 8.11 3.08
C MET A 77 -15.03 9.15 3.12
N ASN A 78 -16.23 8.72 2.83
CA ASN A 78 -17.45 9.51 2.92
C ASN A 78 -18.61 8.73 3.54
N LEU A 79 -18.32 7.54 4.08
CA LEU A 79 -19.28 6.63 4.67
C LEU A 79 -18.89 6.29 6.10
N GLN A 80 -19.87 6.19 6.99
CA GLN A 80 -19.74 5.71 8.36
C GLN A 80 -20.56 4.44 8.56
N GLU A 81 -20.08 3.54 9.40
CA GLU A 81 -20.79 2.30 9.74
C GLU A 81 -22.12 2.61 10.40
N ASP A 82 -23.19 1.98 9.89
CA ASP A 82 -24.55 2.18 10.34
C ASP A 82 -25.37 0.93 9.99
N GLU A 83 -25.94 0.26 11.00
CA GLU A 83 -26.72 -0.96 10.82
C GLU A 83 -27.93 -0.75 9.90
N ASP A 84 -28.47 0.46 9.89
CA ASP A 84 -29.60 0.86 9.04
C ASP A 84 -29.17 1.52 7.72
N GLY A 85 -27.86 1.60 7.45
CA GLY A 85 -27.31 2.25 6.27
C GLY A 85 -27.71 1.61 4.94
N ASP A 86 -27.76 2.42 3.89
CA ASP A 86 -28.20 2.01 2.55
C ASP A 86 -27.07 1.42 1.70
N VAL A 87 -25.80 1.65 2.06
CA VAL A 87 -24.64 1.18 1.30
C VAL A 87 -24.04 -0.04 1.98
N GLU A 88 -23.74 -1.09 1.21
CA GLU A 88 -23.05 -2.27 1.72
C GLU A 88 -21.66 -2.41 1.08
N ILE A 89 -20.62 -2.50 1.91
CA ILE A 89 -19.24 -2.76 1.49
C ILE A 89 -18.69 -3.91 2.34
N LYS A 90 -18.26 -4.99 1.68
CA LYS A 90 -17.66 -6.18 2.33
C LYS A 90 -18.55 -6.77 3.44
N GLY A 91 -19.89 -6.69 3.28
CA GLY A 91 -20.86 -7.25 4.22
C GLY A 91 -21.17 -6.37 5.44
N ILE A 92 -20.68 -5.14 5.48
CA ILE A 92 -20.98 -4.14 6.51
C ILE A 92 -21.79 -3.02 5.88
N ARG A 93 -22.79 -2.52 6.60
CA ARG A 93 -23.67 -1.44 6.14
C ARG A 93 -23.15 -0.08 6.60
N TYR A 94 -23.35 0.92 5.75
CA TYR A 94 -22.88 2.28 5.93
C TYR A 94 -23.94 3.30 5.52
N SER A 95 -23.89 4.46 6.15
CA SER A 95 -24.59 5.68 5.75
C SER A 95 -23.60 6.77 5.35
N GLU A 96 -24.03 7.73 4.55
CA GLU A 96 -23.23 8.90 4.23
C GLU A 96 -22.88 9.69 5.50
N MET A 97 -21.67 10.21 5.56
CA MET A 97 -21.26 11.12 6.63
C MET A 97 -21.04 12.54 6.09
N PRO A 98 -21.15 13.57 6.95
CA PRO A 98 -21.00 14.97 6.53
C PRO A 98 -19.57 15.36 6.16
N LEU A 99 -18.61 14.45 6.37
CA LEU A 99 -17.20 14.64 6.03
C LEU A 99 -16.83 13.86 4.77
N GLN A 100 -15.99 14.47 3.94
CA GLN A 100 -15.26 13.80 2.87
C GLN A 100 -13.78 13.82 3.21
N ILE A 101 -13.24 12.68 3.52
CA ILE A 101 -11.87 12.53 4.02
C ILE A 101 -11.02 11.85 2.96
N ILE A 102 -9.92 12.51 2.58
CA ILE A 102 -8.87 11.89 1.78
C ILE A 102 -7.84 11.32 2.74
N ASP A 103 -7.56 10.03 2.60
CA ASP A 103 -6.52 9.31 3.32
C ASP A 103 -5.69 8.50 2.32
N THR A 104 -4.54 9.03 1.95
CA THR A 104 -3.67 8.37 0.97
C THR A 104 -2.52 7.66 1.67
N GLY A 105 -2.18 6.48 1.17
CA GLY A 105 -1.02 5.74 1.62
C GLY A 105 -0.08 5.42 0.46
N TYR A 106 1.17 5.90 0.54
CA TYR A 106 2.24 5.59 -0.40
C TYR A 106 3.27 4.73 0.31
N GLY A 107 3.44 3.50 -0.11
CA GLY A 107 4.36 2.54 0.51
C GLY A 107 5.82 2.88 0.23
N LEU A 108 6.48 3.59 1.14
CA LEU A 108 7.85 4.07 0.93
C LEU A 108 8.84 2.93 0.65
N GLU A 109 8.71 1.82 1.36
CA GLU A 109 9.51 0.62 1.15
C GLU A 109 9.24 -0.02 -0.21
N ARG A 110 7.99 0.04 -0.68
CA ARG A 110 7.63 -0.48 -2.01
C ARG A 110 8.23 0.37 -3.13
N PHE A 111 8.33 1.69 -2.97
CA PHE A 111 9.07 2.56 -3.90
C PHE A 111 10.55 2.20 -3.95
N CYS A 112 11.18 1.99 -2.79
CA CYS A 112 12.57 1.55 -2.72
C CYS A 112 12.77 0.21 -3.44
N TRP A 113 11.85 -0.72 -3.23
CA TRP A 113 11.89 -2.03 -3.88
C TRP A 113 11.73 -1.93 -5.40
N ALA A 114 10.73 -1.18 -5.87
CA ALA A 114 10.53 -0.94 -7.30
C ALA A 114 11.75 -0.30 -7.97
N ALA A 115 12.33 0.71 -7.30
CA ALA A 115 13.52 1.41 -7.81
C ALA A 115 14.78 0.53 -7.80
N ALA A 116 14.95 -0.32 -6.79
CA ALA A 116 16.11 -1.22 -6.69
C ALA A 116 16.03 -2.42 -7.62
N GLY A 117 14.81 -2.83 -8.01
CA GLY A 117 14.58 -4.00 -8.87
C GLY A 117 15.09 -5.32 -8.28
N THR A 118 15.17 -5.42 -6.94
CA THR A 118 15.64 -6.62 -6.25
C THR A 118 14.54 -7.69 -6.19
N PRO A 119 14.89 -8.99 -6.07
CA PRO A 119 13.91 -10.06 -5.98
C PRO A 119 12.93 -9.90 -4.82
N THR A 120 13.37 -9.33 -3.71
CA THR A 120 12.53 -9.08 -2.54
C THR A 120 12.69 -7.67 -2.01
N ILE A 121 11.65 -7.17 -1.33
CA ILE A 121 11.67 -5.90 -0.61
C ILE A 121 12.78 -5.85 0.47
N TYR A 122 13.10 -7.00 1.07
CA TYR A 122 14.12 -7.09 2.12
C TYR A 122 15.52 -6.77 1.59
N GLU A 123 15.84 -7.21 0.39
CA GLU A 123 17.13 -6.91 -0.26
C GLU A 123 17.25 -5.43 -0.63
N ALA A 124 16.14 -4.78 -0.92
CA ALA A 124 16.12 -3.34 -1.19
C ALA A 124 16.32 -2.50 0.07
N ILE A 125 15.74 -2.92 1.21
CA ILE A 125 15.65 -2.09 2.42
C ILE A 125 16.71 -2.47 3.46
N TYR A 126 17.05 -3.76 3.55
CA TYR A 126 17.97 -4.31 4.55
C TYR A 126 19.05 -5.20 3.92
N PRO A 127 19.82 -4.73 2.92
CA PRO A 127 20.77 -5.56 2.19
C PRO A 127 21.83 -6.18 3.10
N ASP A 128 22.33 -5.43 4.07
CA ASP A 128 23.35 -5.92 5.01
C ASP A 128 22.80 -7.03 5.91
N THR A 129 21.57 -6.88 6.39
CA THR A 129 20.91 -7.91 7.22
C THR A 129 20.65 -9.18 6.43
N VAL A 130 20.20 -9.06 5.19
CA VAL A 130 19.98 -10.21 4.30
C VAL A 130 21.28 -10.93 4.02
N ASN A 131 22.37 -10.21 3.73
CA ASN A 131 23.69 -10.80 3.50
C ASN A 131 24.22 -11.50 4.76
N TRP A 132 24.10 -10.85 5.91
CA TRP A 132 24.49 -11.43 7.19
C TRP A 132 23.71 -12.74 7.51
N LEU A 133 22.39 -12.76 7.26
CA LEU A 133 21.59 -13.96 7.43
C LEU A 133 21.98 -15.08 6.47
N ARG A 134 22.33 -14.75 5.23
CA ARG A 134 22.85 -15.72 4.24
C ARG A 134 24.17 -16.33 4.71
N GLU A 135 25.08 -15.53 5.23
CA GLU A 135 26.38 -16.00 5.78
C GLU A 135 26.20 -16.91 7.00
N LEU A 136 25.31 -16.52 7.94
CA LEU A 136 25.04 -17.30 9.16
C LEU A 136 24.41 -18.66 8.90
N SER A 137 23.55 -18.74 7.91
CA SER A 137 22.70 -19.92 7.71
C SER A 137 23.39 -21.04 6.94
N SER A 138 24.64 -20.85 6.46
CA SER A 138 25.25 -21.73 5.44
C SER A 138 24.24 -22.05 4.33
N PHE A 139 23.48 -21.03 3.94
CA PHE A 139 22.24 -21.16 3.16
C PHE A 139 22.53 -21.79 1.81
N ASP A 140 23.69 -21.50 1.24
CA ASP A 140 24.13 -22.09 -0.02
C ASP A 140 24.34 -23.62 0.09
N GLU A 141 24.81 -24.11 1.25
CA GLU A 141 24.93 -25.55 1.50
C GLU A 141 23.55 -26.20 1.69
N LEU A 142 22.62 -25.50 2.35
CA LEU A 142 21.24 -25.99 2.53
C LEU A 142 20.48 -26.01 1.20
N LEU A 143 20.60 -24.98 0.37
CA LEU A 143 20.03 -24.90 -0.97
C LEU A 143 20.52 -26.04 -1.88
N ASN A 144 21.81 -26.34 -1.81
CA ASN A 144 22.41 -27.43 -2.58
C ASN A 144 22.00 -28.84 -2.07
N SER A 145 21.57 -28.95 -0.82
CA SER A 145 21.21 -30.25 -0.21
C SER A 145 19.74 -30.64 -0.35
N VAL A 146 18.83 -29.69 -0.55
CA VAL A 146 17.36 -29.91 -0.48
C VAL A 146 16.66 -29.62 -1.80
N GLY A 147 17.37 -29.23 -2.86
CA GLY A 147 16.77 -28.74 -4.11
C GLY A 147 16.26 -27.30 -3.96
N GLU A 148 15.66 -26.77 -5.00
CA GLU A 148 15.18 -25.39 -5.03
C GLU A 148 14.22 -25.08 -3.88
N ILE A 149 14.77 -24.60 -2.74
CA ILE A 149 13.97 -23.92 -1.73
C ILE A 149 13.70 -22.51 -2.25
N ASP A 150 12.43 -22.12 -2.29
CA ASP A 150 12.08 -20.73 -2.55
C ASP A 150 12.54 -19.86 -1.37
N VAL A 151 13.74 -19.28 -1.55
CA VAL A 151 14.38 -18.38 -0.55
C VAL A 151 13.46 -17.21 -0.21
N ASN A 152 12.69 -16.73 -1.16
CA ASN A 152 11.76 -15.62 -0.97
C ASN A 152 10.60 -16.03 -0.05
N LEU A 153 10.09 -17.24 -0.21
CA LEU A 153 9.08 -17.78 0.67
C LEU A 153 9.61 -17.94 2.09
N LEU A 154 10.84 -18.45 2.25
CA LEU A 154 11.46 -18.63 3.56
C LEU A 154 11.71 -17.27 4.26
N LEU A 155 12.24 -16.28 3.55
CA LEU A 155 12.44 -14.92 4.08
C LEU A 155 11.11 -14.26 4.45
N SER A 156 10.08 -14.45 3.64
CA SER A 156 8.72 -13.99 3.93
C SER A 156 8.18 -14.61 5.21
N GLU A 157 8.31 -15.92 5.38
CA GLU A 157 7.86 -16.62 6.58
C GLU A 157 8.67 -16.25 7.83
N LEU A 158 9.97 -16.06 7.72
CA LEU A 158 10.80 -15.58 8.83
C LEU A 158 10.41 -14.16 9.25
N SER A 159 10.10 -13.28 8.30
CA SER A 159 9.60 -11.94 8.61
C SER A 159 8.22 -11.97 9.26
N ARG A 160 7.33 -12.83 8.79
CA ARG A 160 6.03 -13.04 9.41
C ARG A 160 6.16 -13.52 10.85
N LEU A 161 7.05 -14.47 11.10
CA LEU A 161 7.33 -15.00 12.44
C LEU A 161 7.96 -13.92 13.35
N ALA A 162 8.89 -13.12 12.85
CA ALA A 162 9.47 -12.00 13.60
C ALA A 162 8.42 -10.94 13.93
N GLY A 163 7.45 -10.67 13.04
CA GLY A 163 6.33 -9.76 13.28
C GLY A 163 5.32 -10.28 14.30
N ILE A 164 5.21 -11.60 14.50
CA ILE A 164 4.35 -12.21 15.52
C ILE A 164 5.02 -12.16 16.91
N LEU A 165 6.36 -12.13 16.96
CA LEU A 165 7.13 -12.13 18.20
C LEU A 165 7.34 -10.73 18.80
N ASN A 166 6.93 -9.67 18.10
CA ASN A 166 6.93 -8.27 18.55
C ASN A 166 5.50 -7.76 18.80
#